data_ce8870ce3fb183a7dc121972c50af1f2
#
_entry.id   ce8870ce3fb183a7dc121972c50af1f2
#
_cell.length_a   1.000
_cell.length_b   1.000
_cell.length_c   1.000
_cell.angle_alpha   90.00
_cell.angle_beta   90.00
_cell.angle_gamma   90.00
#
_symmetry.space_group_name_H-M   'P 1'
#
loop_
_entity.id
_entity.type
_entity.pdbx_description
1 polymer ?
#
loop_
_entity_poly.entity_id
_entity_poly.type
_entity_poly.pdbx_seq_one_letter_code
_entity_poly.pdbx_strand_id
1 'polypeptide(L)'
;MKHVVAFDVSMGKSVMTVYDGYKRCEYECEIKHSRSSFQALHERLVQLTILDGEAPEIVFEATGVYSKGLEMFLREHGYKYCRINPLEANL
;
A
#
# COMPACT_ATOMS: atom_id res chain seq x y z
N MET A 1 -13.66 -8.62 -7.96
CA MET A 1 -12.27 -9.07 -8.12
C MET A 1 -11.37 -8.21 -7.25
N LYS A 2 -10.45 -8.82 -6.52
CA LYS A 2 -9.69 -8.12 -5.50
C LYS A 2 -8.44 -7.46 -6.07
N HIS A 3 -8.29 -6.15 -5.84
CA HIS A 3 -7.08 -5.43 -6.20
C HIS A 3 -5.96 -5.72 -5.20
N VAL A 4 -4.73 -5.60 -5.67
CA VAL A 4 -3.53 -5.67 -4.83
C VAL A 4 -2.83 -4.33 -4.90
N VAL A 5 -2.50 -3.78 -3.73
CA VAL A 5 -1.80 -2.50 -3.61
C VAL A 5 -0.43 -2.78 -3.00
N ALA A 6 0.60 -2.48 -3.76
CA ALA A 6 1.98 -2.70 -3.34
C ALA A 6 2.67 -1.36 -3.08
N PHE A 7 3.42 -1.29 -1.99
CA PHE A 7 4.19 -0.10 -1.65
C PHE A 7 5.67 -0.44 -1.58
N ASP A 8 6.48 0.36 -2.26
CA ASP A 8 7.94 0.34 -2.11
C ASP A 8 8.32 1.53 -1.23
N VAL A 9 8.66 1.26 0.03
CA VAL A 9 8.83 2.28 1.06
C VAL A 9 10.29 2.74 1.13
N SER A 10 10.49 4.04 1.09
CA SER A 10 11.78 4.69 1.31
C SER A 10 11.62 5.81 2.33
N MET A 11 12.69 6.57 2.58
CA MET A 11 12.65 7.63 3.58
C MET A 11 11.64 8.72 3.22
N GLY A 12 10.58 8.86 4.01
CA GLY A 12 9.58 9.92 3.88
C GLY A 12 8.61 9.77 2.72
N LYS A 13 8.68 8.67 1.95
CA LYS A 13 7.78 8.46 0.82
C LYS A 13 7.68 6.99 0.45
N SER A 14 6.68 6.67 -0.36
CA SER A 14 6.49 5.33 -0.93
C SER A 14 6.07 5.45 -2.38
N VAL A 15 6.42 4.46 -3.19
CA VAL A 15 5.84 4.31 -4.52
C VAL A 15 4.73 3.28 -4.40
N MET A 16 3.51 3.67 -4.73
CA MET A 16 2.34 2.80 -4.70
C MET A 16 2.04 2.29 -6.10
N THR A 17 1.92 0.98 -6.24
CA THR A 17 1.51 0.35 -7.49
C THR A 17 0.22 -0.41 -7.23
N VAL A 18 -0.78 -0.20 -8.06
CA VAL A 18 -2.08 -0.87 -7.95
C VAL A 18 -2.21 -1.88 -9.07
N TYR A 19 -2.44 -3.13 -8.68
CA TYR A 19 -2.66 -4.23 -9.63
C TYR A 19 -4.10 -4.68 -9.59
N ASP A 20 -4.65 -5.01 -10.75
CA ASP A 20 -5.98 -5.60 -10.84
C ASP A 20 -5.97 -7.09 -10.45
N GLY A 21 -7.14 -7.73 -10.50
CA GLY A 21 -7.27 -9.14 -10.15
C GLY A 21 -6.54 -10.10 -11.10
N TYR A 22 -6.09 -9.62 -12.25
CA TYR A 22 -5.28 -10.38 -13.21
C TYR A 22 -3.81 -10.06 -13.11
N LYS A 23 -3.38 -9.37 -12.05
CA LYS A 23 -1.99 -8.96 -11.79
C LYS A 23 -1.43 -7.98 -12.82
N ARG A 24 -2.30 -7.22 -13.47
CA ARG A 24 -1.90 -6.15 -14.38
C ARG A 24 -1.80 -4.84 -13.61
N CYS A 25 -0.74 -4.10 -13.86
CA CYS A 25 -0.57 -2.78 -13.26
C CYS A 25 -1.59 -1.80 -13.85
N GLU A 26 -2.47 -1.27 -13.01
CA GLU A 26 -3.43 -0.26 -13.42
C GLU A 26 -2.82 1.14 -13.38
N TYR A 27 -2.07 1.45 -12.32
CA TYR A 27 -1.35 2.71 -12.20
C TYR A 27 -0.33 2.64 -11.09
N GLU A 28 0.59 3.62 -11.11
CA GLU A 28 1.65 3.78 -10.13
C GLU A 28 1.77 5.25 -9.78
N CYS A 29 1.99 5.56 -8.51
CA CYS A 29 2.19 6.94 -8.07
C CYS A 29 3.04 6.99 -6.80
N GLU A 30 3.63 8.16 -6.55
CA GLU A 30 4.38 8.41 -5.34
C GLU A 30 3.45 8.93 -4.24
N ILE A 31 3.60 8.40 -3.04
CA ILE A 31 2.84 8.81 -1.85
C ILE A 31 3.85 9.35 -0.84
N LYS A 32 3.73 10.64 -0.51
CA LYS A 32 4.53 11.22 0.56
C LYS A 32 3.97 10.75 1.91
N HIS A 33 4.84 10.54 2.89
CA HIS A 33 4.41 10.17 4.22
C HIS A 33 3.98 11.42 5.00
N SER A 34 2.89 12.01 4.58
CA SER A 34 2.30 13.20 5.18
C SER A 34 0.81 12.97 5.41
N ARG A 35 0.23 13.77 6.32
CA ARG A 35 -1.18 13.65 6.65
C ARG A 35 -2.08 13.80 5.42
N SER A 36 -1.83 14.80 4.58
CA SER A 36 -2.65 15.04 3.41
C SER A 36 -2.54 13.92 2.38
N SER A 37 -1.34 13.38 2.18
CA SER A 37 -1.13 12.28 1.26
C SER A 37 -1.79 10.98 1.77
N PHE A 38 -1.72 10.73 3.07
CA PHE A 38 -2.39 9.57 3.66
C PHE A 38 -3.91 9.70 3.61
N GLN A 39 -4.44 10.91 3.72
CA GLN A 39 -5.87 11.13 3.56
C GLN A 39 -6.32 10.82 2.12
N ALA A 40 -5.57 11.29 1.13
CA ALA A 40 -5.84 10.97 -0.27
C ALA A 40 -5.71 9.47 -0.54
N LEU A 41 -4.72 8.82 0.07
CA LEU A 41 -4.56 7.37 -0.01
C LEU A 41 -5.76 6.64 0.57
N HIS A 42 -6.25 7.08 1.72
CA HIS A 42 -7.42 6.49 2.35
C HIS A 42 -8.64 6.53 1.41
N GLU A 43 -8.89 7.67 0.78
CA GLU A 43 -9.98 7.82 -0.18
C GLU A 43 -9.83 6.85 -1.35
N ARG A 44 -8.61 6.68 -1.85
CA ARG A 44 -8.33 5.75 -2.94
C ARG A 44 -8.59 4.30 -2.54
N LEU A 45 -8.16 3.91 -1.35
CA LEU A 45 -8.39 2.56 -0.84
C LEU A 45 -9.89 2.29 -0.60
N VAL A 46 -10.62 3.29 -0.14
CA VAL A 46 -12.09 3.20 0.00
C VAL A 46 -12.74 2.97 -1.36
N GLN A 47 -12.32 3.68 -2.39
CA GLN A 47 -12.85 3.50 -3.73
C GLN A 47 -12.61 2.07 -4.25
N LEU A 48 -11.42 1.53 -4.04
CA LEU A 48 -11.12 0.14 -4.42
C LEU A 48 -11.98 -0.85 -3.65
N THR A 49 -12.20 -0.59 -2.37
CA THR A 49 -13.06 -1.44 -1.53
C THR A 49 -14.50 -1.45 -2.04
N ILE A 50 -15.02 -0.30 -2.41
CA ILE A 50 -16.38 -0.19 -2.97
C ILE A 50 -16.47 -0.92 -4.30
N LEU A 51 -15.47 -0.73 -5.15
CA LEU A 51 -15.45 -1.35 -6.48
C LEU A 51 -15.42 -2.88 -6.40
N ASP A 52 -14.61 -3.43 -5.50
CA ASP A 52 -14.39 -4.86 -5.40
C ASP A 52 -15.35 -5.56 -4.44
N GLY A 53 -16.04 -4.81 -3.58
CA GLY A 53 -16.86 -5.36 -2.52
C GLY A 53 -16.06 -5.89 -1.33
N GLU A 54 -14.73 -5.68 -1.31
CA GLU A 54 -13.83 -6.10 -0.25
C GLU A 54 -12.58 -5.22 -0.27
N ALA A 55 -11.89 -5.13 0.87
CA ALA A 55 -10.66 -4.35 0.96
C ALA A 55 -9.57 -4.94 0.08
N PRO A 56 -8.74 -4.11 -0.56
CA PRO A 56 -7.63 -4.60 -1.36
C PRO A 56 -6.60 -5.32 -0.50
N GLU A 57 -5.88 -6.24 -1.10
CA GLU A 57 -4.73 -6.85 -0.47
C GLU A 57 -3.57 -5.86 -0.50
N ILE A 58 -2.93 -5.64 0.64
CA ILE A 58 -1.85 -4.66 0.76
C ILE A 58 -0.55 -5.38 1.11
N VAL A 59 0.47 -5.12 0.30
CA VAL A 59 1.82 -5.63 0.56
C VAL A 59 2.79 -4.46 0.50
N PHE A 60 3.84 -4.50 1.30
CA PHE A 60 4.88 -3.50 1.19
C PHE A 60 6.25 -4.08 1.50
N GLU A 61 7.25 -3.51 0.85
CA GLU A 61 8.65 -3.81 1.04
C GLU A 61 9.30 -2.58 1.68
N ALA A 62 9.98 -2.79 2.80
CA ALA A 62 10.60 -1.70 3.53
C ALA A 62 11.88 -2.16 4.19
N THR A 63 12.86 -1.25 4.22
CA THR A 63 14.10 -1.43 4.96
C THR A 63 14.10 -0.49 6.16
N GLY A 64 14.61 -0.96 7.31
CA GLY A 64 14.73 -0.13 8.50
C GLY A 64 13.40 0.33 9.06
N VAL A 65 13.34 1.59 9.48
CA VAL A 65 12.20 2.16 10.23
C VAL A 65 11.26 3.01 9.38
N TYR A 66 11.51 3.12 8.10
CA TYR A 66 10.80 4.08 7.24
C TYR A 66 9.33 3.72 7.00
N SER A 67 8.93 2.49 7.28
CA SER A 67 7.56 2.04 7.09
C SER A 67 6.61 2.37 8.25
N LYS A 68 7.12 2.93 9.36
CA LYS A 68 6.30 3.17 10.56
C LYS A 68 5.07 4.02 10.31
N GLY A 69 5.23 5.12 9.57
CA GLY A 69 4.10 6.01 9.26
C GLY A 69 3.03 5.31 8.43
N LEU A 70 3.46 4.56 7.42
CA LEU A 70 2.53 3.80 6.57
C LEU A 70 1.83 2.70 7.38
N GLU A 71 2.57 1.95 8.19
CA GLU A 71 1.99 0.89 9.01
C GLU A 71 0.96 1.45 10.00
N MET A 72 1.27 2.57 10.65
CA MET A 72 0.36 3.23 11.57
C MET A 72 -0.94 3.63 10.86
N PHE A 73 -0.82 4.23 9.68
CA PHE A 73 -1.97 4.58 8.86
C PHE A 73 -2.83 3.35 8.55
N LEU A 74 -2.21 2.26 8.10
CA LEU A 74 -2.94 1.05 7.74
C LEU A 74 -3.65 0.42 8.95
N ARG A 75 -2.99 0.41 10.11
CA ARG A 75 -3.60 -0.11 11.35
C ARG A 75 -4.77 0.75 11.82
N GLU A 76 -4.62 2.07 11.79
CA GLU A 76 -5.67 3.00 12.22
C GLU A 76 -6.94 2.85 11.40
N HIS A 77 -6.81 2.50 10.13
CA HIS A 77 -7.95 2.31 9.24
C HIS A 77 -8.39 0.85 9.09
N GLY A 78 -7.78 -0.05 9.87
CA GLY A 78 -8.19 -1.45 9.90
C GLY A 78 -7.80 -2.27 8.68
N TYR A 79 -6.82 -1.82 7.91
CA TYR A 79 -6.34 -2.57 6.75
C TYR A 79 -5.38 -3.68 7.18
N LYS A 80 -5.57 -4.85 6.60
CA LYS A 80 -4.62 -5.95 6.73
C LYS A 80 -3.52 -5.76 5.70
N TYR A 81 -2.29 -6.04 6.09
CA TYR A 81 -1.14 -5.89 5.20
C TYR A 81 -0.09 -6.94 5.48
N CYS A 82 0.73 -7.21 4.47
CA CYS A 82 1.87 -8.11 4.57
C CYS A 82 3.15 -7.32 4.33
N ARG A 83 4.09 -7.41 5.26
CA ARG A 83 5.40 -6.79 5.11
C ARG A 83 6.36 -7.81 4.52
N ILE A 84 7.00 -7.44 3.41
CA ILE A 84 8.00 -8.28 2.75
C ILE A 84 9.38 -7.76 3.13
N ASN A 85 10.21 -8.66 3.66
CA ASN A 85 11.62 -8.34 3.91
C ASN A 85 12.38 -8.51 2.61
N PRO A 86 13.11 -7.48 2.10
CA PRO A 86 13.87 -7.60 0.87
C PRO A 86 14.85 -8.76 0.84
N LEU A 87 15.45 -9.09 1.98
CA LEU A 87 16.38 -10.22 2.07
C LEU A 87 15.67 -11.56 1.91
N GLU A 88 14.44 -11.68 2.40
CA GLU A 88 13.62 -12.89 2.23
C GLU A 88 13.09 -13.01 0.81
N ALA A 89 12.76 -11.87 0.18
CA ALA A 89 12.24 -11.85 -1.18
C ALA A 89 13.24 -12.36 -2.22
N ASN A 90 14.52 -12.35 -1.90
CA ASN A 90 15.60 -12.79 -2.79
C ASN A 90 15.96 -14.27 -2.59
N LEU A 91 15.32 -14.95 -1.70
CA LEU A 91 15.51 -16.36 -1.48
C LEU A 91 14.61 -17.18 -2.41
#